data_cc2982dacb0fb948b3c77b73263e9d0d
#
_entry.id   cc2982dacb0fb948b3c77b73263e9d0d
#
_cell.length_a   1.000
_cell.length_b   1.000
_cell.length_c   1.000
_cell.angle_alpha   90.00
_cell.angle_beta   90.00
_cell.angle_gamma   90.00
#
_symmetry.space_group_name_H-M   'P 1'
#
loop_
_entity.id
_entity.type
_entity.pdbx_description
1 polymer ?
#
loop_
_entity_poly.entity_id
_entity_poly.type
_entity_poly.pdbx_seq_one_letter_code
_entity_poly.pdbx_strand_id
1 'polypeptide(L)'
;MMVDIAKSHDLFIIGDEAYREFVYAGEPLQSLGEFADAPDNVIVIDTVSKRFSACGARIGCIISRNKELMSEAIKYCQARLSVATLDQIASAALYDVGPEYFAAVREEYKLRRDTVVAKLKEIPGVICECPKGAFYLMAALPVDDADKFQKWLLTDFDDNGDTVMFA
;
A
#
# COMPACT_ATOMS: atom_id res chain seq x y z
N MET A 1 1.94 -10.27 -19.67
CA MET A 1 3.30 -10.77 -19.29
C MET A 1 3.34 -11.45 -17.93
N MET A 2 3.14 -10.79 -16.76
CA MET A 2 3.19 -11.51 -15.44
C MET A 2 2.10 -12.58 -15.31
N VAL A 3 0.87 -12.26 -15.70
CA VAL A 3 -0.25 -13.21 -15.69
C VAL A 3 0.02 -14.41 -16.61
N ASP A 4 0.63 -14.18 -17.79
CA ASP A 4 0.97 -15.27 -18.73
C ASP A 4 2.05 -16.20 -18.14
N ILE A 5 3.02 -15.64 -17.41
CA ILE A 5 4.01 -16.42 -16.67
C ILE A 5 3.33 -17.26 -15.59
N ALA A 6 2.44 -16.67 -14.81
CA ALA A 6 1.69 -17.39 -13.78
C ALA A 6 0.90 -18.57 -14.37
N LYS A 7 0.19 -18.34 -15.48
CA LYS A 7 -0.55 -19.40 -16.21
C LYS A 7 0.36 -20.51 -16.74
N SER A 8 1.47 -20.12 -17.37
CA SER A 8 2.36 -21.10 -18.05
C SER A 8 3.15 -21.96 -17.08
N HIS A 9 3.33 -21.51 -15.86
CA HIS A 9 4.10 -22.21 -14.83
C HIS A 9 3.27 -22.68 -13.63
N ASP A 10 1.93 -22.62 -13.75
CA ASP A 10 1.00 -22.98 -12.66
C ASP A 10 1.32 -22.28 -11.33
N LEU A 11 1.57 -20.97 -11.41
CA LEU A 11 1.90 -20.13 -10.26
C LEU A 11 0.71 -19.26 -9.86
N PHE A 12 0.63 -18.92 -8.58
CA PHE A 12 -0.22 -17.84 -8.12
C PHE A 12 0.47 -16.50 -8.34
N ILE A 13 -0.33 -15.48 -8.70
CA ILE A 13 0.08 -14.10 -8.72
C ILE A 13 -0.77 -13.31 -7.71
N ILE A 14 -0.10 -12.70 -6.73
CA ILE A 14 -0.75 -11.93 -5.69
C ILE A 14 -0.57 -10.45 -6.00
N GLY A 15 -1.69 -9.75 -6.21
CA GLY A 15 -1.73 -8.29 -6.32
C GLY A 15 -2.11 -7.68 -4.98
N ASP A 16 -1.14 -7.05 -4.32
CA ASP A 16 -1.44 -6.20 -3.18
C ASP A 16 -1.85 -4.82 -3.70
N GLU A 17 -3.16 -4.56 -3.67
CA GLU A 17 -3.76 -3.33 -4.18
C GLU A 17 -4.11 -2.33 -3.07
N ALA A 18 -3.54 -2.48 -1.88
CA ALA A 18 -3.81 -1.61 -0.73
C ALA A 18 -3.60 -0.12 -1.02
N TYR A 19 -2.73 0.21 -1.97
CA TYR A 19 -2.40 1.59 -2.39
C TYR A 19 -2.99 2.01 -3.72
N ARG A 20 -4.01 1.31 -4.22
CA ARG A 20 -4.59 1.51 -5.55
C ARG A 20 -5.06 2.94 -5.85
N GLU A 21 -5.47 3.71 -4.85
CA GLU A 21 -5.92 5.09 -5.01
C GLU A 21 -4.77 6.12 -5.07
N PHE A 22 -3.55 5.70 -4.71
CA PHE A 22 -2.38 6.57 -4.65
C PHE A 22 -1.53 6.42 -5.92
N VAL A 23 -2.10 6.77 -7.06
CA VAL A 23 -1.38 6.82 -8.36
C VAL A 23 -1.27 8.29 -8.77
N TYR A 24 -0.03 8.79 -8.87
CA TYR A 24 0.24 10.22 -9.09
C TYR A 24 0.63 10.57 -10.52
N ALA A 25 1.06 9.60 -11.30
CA ALA A 25 1.51 9.80 -12.66
C ALA A 25 1.31 8.56 -13.52
N GLY A 26 1.06 8.78 -14.79
CA GLY A 26 0.90 7.72 -15.79
C GLY A 26 -0.53 7.18 -15.87
N GLU A 27 -0.62 5.92 -16.25
CA GLU A 27 -1.89 5.22 -16.39
C GLU A 27 -2.49 4.85 -15.03
N PRO A 28 -3.82 4.78 -14.92
CA PRO A 28 -4.48 4.28 -13.72
C PRO A 28 -4.04 2.84 -13.41
N LEU A 29 -4.16 2.45 -12.15
CA LEU A 29 -3.88 1.08 -11.75
C LEU A 29 -4.78 0.11 -12.53
N GLN A 30 -4.16 -0.85 -13.20
CA GLN A 30 -4.86 -2.01 -13.71
C GLN A 30 -4.90 -3.09 -12.63
N SER A 31 -6.10 -3.38 -12.12
CA SER A 31 -6.28 -4.43 -11.12
C SER A 31 -5.98 -5.81 -11.72
N LEU A 32 -5.29 -6.66 -10.96
CA LEU A 32 -5.13 -8.06 -11.34
C LEU A 32 -6.48 -8.80 -11.42
N GLY A 33 -7.49 -8.35 -10.70
CA GLY A 33 -8.85 -8.89 -10.78
C GLY A 33 -9.54 -8.71 -12.13
N GLU A 34 -9.03 -7.84 -13.02
CA GLU A 34 -9.55 -7.64 -14.37
C GLU A 34 -9.15 -8.76 -15.34
N PHE A 35 -8.09 -9.52 -15.04
CA PHE A 35 -7.62 -10.61 -15.89
C PHE A 35 -8.53 -11.84 -15.77
N ALA A 36 -9.60 -11.85 -16.56
CA ALA A 36 -10.61 -12.92 -16.54
C ALA A 36 -10.10 -14.26 -17.14
N ASP A 37 -9.00 -14.23 -17.89
CA ASP A 37 -8.39 -15.39 -18.55
C ASP A 37 -7.42 -16.17 -17.65
N ALA A 38 -7.21 -15.72 -16.40
CA ALA A 38 -6.39 -16.39 -15.40
C ALA A 38 -7.13 -16.54 -14.06
N PRO A 39 -8.35 -17.08 -14.02
CA PRO A 39 -9.21 -17.04 -12.84
C PRO A 39 -8.63 -17.80 -11.65
N ASP A 40 -7.87 -18.86 -11.91
CA ASP A 40 -7.33 -19.74 -10.86
C ASP A 40 -5.96 -19.29 -10.34
N ASN A 41 -5.29 -18.39 -11.07
CA ASN A 41 -3.95 -17.93 -10.74
C ASN A 41 -3.92 -16.61 -9.98
N VAL A 42 -5.00 -15.79 -10.10
CA VAL A 42 -5.00 -14.42 -9.56
C VAL A 42 -5.60 -14.35 -8.17
N ILE A 43 -4.88 -13.70 -7.29
CA ILE A 43 -5.29 -13.35 -5.93
C ILE A 43 -5.11 -11.83 -5.76
N VAL A 44 -6.17 -11.12 -5.43
CA VAL A 44 -6.09 -9.69 -5.08
C VAL A 44 -6.25 -9.54 -3.58
N ILE A 45 -5.39 -8.71 -3.00
CA ILE A 45 -5.49 -8.27 -1.59
C ILE A 45 -5.83 -6.79 -1.60
N ASP A 46 -6.86 -6.42 -0.86
CA ASP A 46 -7.26 -5.02 -0.68
C ASP A 46 -7.62 -4.75 0.78
N THR A 47 -7.66 -3.47 1.17
CA THR A 47 -7.94 -3.05 2.54
C THR A 47 -8.55 -1.66 2.59
N VAL A 48 -9.38 -1.41 3.60
CA VAL A 48 -9.88 -0.07 3.89
C VAL A 48 -8.82 0.84 4.54
N SER A 49 -7.74 0.26 5.02
CA SER A 49 -6.72 0.93 5.85
C SER A 49 -6.12 2.17 5.21
N LYS A 50 -5.71 2.07 3.95
CA LYS A 50 -5.04 3.17 3.23
C LYS A 50 -6.03 3.97 2.40
N ARG A 51 -6.87 3.24 1.66
CA ARG A 51 -7.86 3.77 0.75
C ARG A 51 -8.81 4.78 1.41
N PHE A 52 -9.26 4.49 2.63
CA PHE A 52 -10.23 5.30 3.37
C PHE A 52 -9.65 5.90 4.67
N SER A 53 -8.32 5.90 4.83
CA SER A 53 -7.66 6.34 6.07
C SER A 53 -8.18 5.64 7.33
N ALA A 54 -8.66 4.39 7.18
CA ALA A 54 -9.34 3.62 8.21
C ALA A 54 -8.47 2.45 8.72
N CYS A 55 -7.18 2.71 8.96
CA CYS A 55 -6.22 1.68 9.38
C CYS A 55 -6.57 1.06 10.74
N GLY A 56 -7.25 1.79 11.62
CA GLY A 56 -7.73 1.31 12.91
C GLY A 56 -8.86 0.28 12.82
N ALA A 57 -9.62 0.25 11.74
CA ALA A 57 -10.71 -0.71 11.54
C ALA A 57 -10.23 -2.15 11.36
N ARG A 58 -8.96 -2.36 10.98
CA ARG A 58 -8.35 -3.69 10.79
C ARG A 58 -9.10 -4.59 9.81
N ILE A 59 -9.61 -4.02 8.73
CA ILE A 59 -10.39 -4.71 7.70
C ILE A 59 -9.61 -4.76 6.39
N GLY A 60 -9.53 -5.94 5.84
CA GLY A 60 -9.02 -6.24 4.51
C GLY A 60 -9.72 -7.45 3.94
N CYS A 61 -9.48 -7.73 2.67
CA CYS A 61 -10.09 -8.85 1.97
C CYS A 61 -9.10 -9.54 1.04
N ILE A 62 -9.38 -10.82 0.79
CA ILE A 62 -8.78 -11.62 -0.27
C ILE A 62 -9.85 -11.84 -1.32
N ILE A 63 -9.53 -11.60 -2.57
CA ILE A 63 -10.44 -11.77 -3.70
C ILE A 63 -9.78 -12.69 -4.70
N SER A 64 -10.43 -13.78 -5.05
CA SER A 64 -10.00 -14.69 -6.10
C SER A 64 -11.21 -15.40 -6.73
N ARG A 65 -11.08 -15.81 -7.98
CA ARG A 65 -12.05 -16.68 -8.64
C ARG A 65 -11.75 -18.17 -8.42
N ASN A 66 -10.56 -18.49 -7.89
CA ASN A 66 -10.17 -19.85 -7.54
C ASN A 66 -10.98 -20.34 -6.34
N LYS A 67 -11.94 -21.24 -6.58
CA LYS A 67 -12.87 -21.74 -5.57
C LYS A 67 -12.19 -22.61 -4.51
N GLU A 68 -11.18 -23.37 -4.90
CA GLU A 68 -10.41 -24.22 -3.98
C GLU A 68 -9.63 -23.36 -3.00
N LEU A 69 -8.87 -22.39 -3.51
CA LEU A 69 -8.14 -21.41 -2.70
C LEU A 69 -9.09 -20.69 -1.72
N MET A 70 -10.24 -20.21 -2.21
CA MET A 70 -11.19 -19.50 -1.35
C MET A 70 -11.81 -20.40 -0.29
N SER A 71 -12.04 -21.70 -0.60
CA SER A 71 -12.49 -22.69 0.37
C SER A 71 -11.45 -22.93 1.49
N GLU A 72 -10.18 -22.92 1.16
CA GLU A 72 -9.12 -23.04 2.16
C GLU A 72 -8.93 -21.74 2.95
N ALA A 73 -8.92 -20.59 2.28
CA ALA A 73 -8.77 -19.27 2.92
C ALA A 73 -9.84 -19.02 3.98
N ILE A 74 -11.08 -19.40 3.75
CA ILE A 74 -12.17 -19.21 4.73
C ILE A 74 -11.93 -19.99 6.03
N LYS A 75 -11.26 -21.13 5.98
CA LYS A 75 -10.92 -21.91 7.19
C LYS A 75 -9.95 -21.13 8.10
N TYR A 76 -8.95 -20.46 7.49
CA TYR A 76 -8.04 -19.60 8.24
C TYR A 76 -8.74 -18.37 8.81
N CYS A 77 -9.64 -17.78 8.05
CA CYS A 77 -10.46 -16.66 8.54
C CYS A 77 -11.32 -17.08 9.75
N GLN A 78 -11.93 -18.26 9.67
CA GLN A 78 -12.75 -18.83 10.76
C GLN A 78 -11.91 -19.19 12.00
N ALA A 79 -10.67 -19.67 11.82
CA ALA A 79 -9.75 -19.95 12.92
C ALA A 79 -9.42 -18.69 13.76
N ARG A 80 -9.46 -17.51 13.14
CA ARG A 80 -9.33 -16.21 13.80
C ARG A 80 -10.66 -15.69 14.36
N LEU A 81 -11.75 -16.44 14.22
CA LEU A 81 -13.13 -16.01 14.39
C LEU A 81 -13.56 -15.05 13.27
N SER A 82 -13.88 -13.81 13.56
CA SER A 82 -14.24 -12.82 12.54
C SER A 82 -13.61 -11.45 12.82
N VAL A 83 -13.56 -10.62 11.81
CA VAL A 83 -13.36 -9.18 12.02
C VAL A 83 -14.54 -8.63 12.80
N ALA A 84 -14.32 -7.63 13.66
CA ALA A 84 -15.36 -7.05 14.50
C ALA A 84 -16.57 -6.58 13.67
N THR A 85 -17.76 -6.99 14.05
CA THR A 85 -18.99 -6.74 13.28
C THR A 85 -19.28 -5.24 13.11
N LEU A 86 -19.05 -4.44 14.15
CA LEU A 86 -19.25 -3.00 14.07
C LEU A 86 -18.32 -2.34 13.04
N ASP A 87 -17.07 -2.77 12.99
CA ASP A 87 -16.11 -2.27 12.01
C ASP A 87 -16.48 -2.70 10.59
N GLN A 88 -17.03 -3.90 10.41
CA GLN A 88 -17.55 -4.35 9.11
C GLN A 88 -18.72 -3.48 8.64
N ILE A 89 -19.70 -3.20 9.52
CA ILE A 89 -20.85 -2.35 9.20
C ILE A 89 -20.40 -0.94 8.86
N ALA A 90 -19.52 -0.36 9.68
CA ALA A 90 -18.96 0.97 9.43
C ALA A 90 -18.18 1.02 8.11
N SER A 91 -17.38 -0.01 7.82
CA SER A 91 -16.61 -0.08 6.58
C SER A 91 -17.48 -0.27 5.34
N ALA A 92 -18.64 -0.91 5.45
CA ALA A 92 -19.57 -1.01 4.33
C ALA A 92 -20.06 0.37 3.88
N ALA A 93 -20.29 1.30 4.80
CA ALA A 93 -20.67 2.68 4.48
C ALA A 93 -19.57 3.48 3.75
N LEU A 94 -18.31 3.07 3.80
CA LEU A 94 -17.22 3.72 3.07
C LEU A 94 -17.36 3.60 1.55
N TYR A 95 -18.13 2.62 1.06
CA TYR A 95 -18.40 2.46 -0.37
C TYR A 95 -19.36 3.51 -0.93
N ASP A 96 -20.02 4.28 -0.08
CA ASP A 96 -20.87 5.43 -0.46
C ASP A 96 -20.04 6.72 -0.62
N VAL A 97 -18.74 6.68 -0.32
CA VAL A 97 -17.84 7.83 -0.47
C VAL A 97 -17.59 8.10 -1.95
N GLY A 98 -17.83 9.34 -2.36
CA GLY A 98 -17.71 9.77 -3.75
C GLY A 98 -16.25 9.89 -4.25
N PRO A 99 -16.06 9.97 -5.57
CA PRO A 99 -14.73 10.04 -6.19
C PRO A 99 -13.95 11.31 -5.82
N GLU A 100 -14.63 12.38 -5.40
CA GLU A 100 -14.03 13.64 -4.96
C GLU A 100 -13.16 13.46 -3.70
N TYR A 101 -13.52 12.53 -2.81
CA TYR A 101 -12.71 12.19 -1.65
C TYR A 101 -11.34 11.64 -2.09
N PHE A 102 -11.33 10.67 -2.99
CA PHE A 102 -10.09 10.06 -3.48
C PHE A 102 -9.23 11.05 -4.25
N ALA A 103 -9.86 11.94 -5.01
CA ALA A 103 -9.16 13.00 -5.72
C ALA A 103 -8.46 13.97 -4.74
N ALA A 104 -9.16 14.42 -3.71
CA ALA A 104 -8.61 15.32 -2.70
C ALA A 104 -7.45 14.65 -1.92
N VAL A 105 -7.63 13.41 -1.47
CA VAL A 105 -6.59 12.64 -0.78
C VAL A 105 -5.36 12.45 -1.67
N ARG A 106 -5.54 12.11 -2.94
CA ARG A 106 -4.44 11.93 -3.89
C ARG A 106 -3.64 13.22 -4.11
N GLU A 107 -4.30 14.35 -4.27
CA GLU A 107 -3.62 15.65 -4.42
C GLU A 107 -2.84 16.05 -3.17
N GLU A 108 -3.38 15.82 -1.98
CA GLU A 108 -2.68 16.07 -0.72
C GLU A 108 -1.42 15.20 -0.59
N TYR A 109 -1.51 13.90 -0.85
CA TYR A 109 -0.34 13.02 -0.79
C TYR A 109 0.68 13.30 -1.90
N LYS A 110 0.21 13.73 -3.07
CA LYS A 110 1.10 14.20 -4.14
C LYS A 110 1.90 15.43 -3.69
N LEU A 111 1.24 16.40 -3.06
CA LEU A 111 1.91 17.60 -2.52
C LEU A 111 2.96 17.22 -1.46
N ARG A 112 2.62 16.33 -0.53
CA ARG A 112 3.57 15.82 0.49
C ARG A 112 4.76 15.14 -0.16
N ARG A 113 4.53 14.25 -1.12
CA ARG A 113 5.58 13.59 -1.88
C ARG A 113 6.51 14.59 -2.56
N ASP A 114 5.96 15.54 -3.29
CA ASP A 114 6.72 16.52 -4.06
C ASP A 114 7.55 17.41 -3.13
N THR A 115 7.00 17.79 -1.98
CA THR A 115 7.70 18.56 -0.95
C THR A 115 8.88 17.77 -0.38
N VAL A 116 8.69 16.51 0.02
CA VAL A 116 9.76 15.68 0.59
C VAL A 116 10.84 15.41 -0.45
N VAL A 117 10.46 15.08 -1.69
CA VAL A 117 11.44 14.84 -2.77
C VAL A 117 12.26 16.10 -3.07
N ALA A 118 11.63 17.27 -3.10
CA ALA A 118 12.33 18.53 -3.31
C ALA A 118 13.36 18.78 -2.19
N LYS A 119 12.96 18.59 -0.93
CA LYS A 119 13.85 18.78 0.22
C LYS A 119 14.98 17.77 0.29
N LEU A 120 14.74 16.51 0.00
CA LEU A 120 15.79 15.50 -0.05
C LEU A 120 16.83 15.79 -1.14
N LYS A 121 16.42 16.33 -2.28
CA LYS A 121 17.32 16.70 -3.38
C LYS A 121 18.21 17.91 -3.05
N GLU A 122 17.87 18.72 -2.05
CA GLU A 122 18.72 19.82 -1.56
C GLU A 122 19.92 19.28 -0.75
N ILE A 123 19.86 18.02 -0.26
CA ILE A 123 20.92 17.43 0.57
C ILE A 123 21.98 16.80 -0.34
N PRO A 124 23.26 17.25 -0.27
CA PRO A 124 24.32 16.71 -1.08
C PRO A 124 24.52 15.20 -0.86
N GLY A 125 24.61 14.45 -1.96
CA GLY A 125 24.86 13.01 -1.92
C GLY A 125 23.61 12.15 -1.70
N VAL A 126 22.44 12.72 -1.46
CA VAL A 126 21.18 11.97 -1.41
C VAL A 126 20.73 11.57 -2.82
N ILE A 127 20.39 10.31 -2.99
CA ILE A 127 19.77 9.79 -4.21
C ILE A 127 18.32 9.44 -3.89
N CYS A 128 17.38 10.10 -4.54
CA CYS A 128 15.97 9.90 -4.35
C CYS A 128 15.22 10.06 -5.68
N GLU A 129 14.48 9.02 -6.06
CA GLU A 129 13.58 9.05 -7.20
C GLU A 129 12.16 9.42 -6.75
N CYS A 130 11.45 10.20 -7.58
CA CYS A 130 10.08 10.57 -7.29
C CYS A 130 9.15 9.38 -7.55
N PRO A 131 8.50 8.81 -6.53
CA PRO A 131 7.62 7.67 -6.71
C PRO A 131 6.38 8.03 -7.52
N LYS A 132 5.93 7.12 -8.38
CA LYS A 132 4.75 7.30 -9.23
C LYS A 132 3.45 6.89 -8.52
N GLY A 133 3.55 6.20 -7.41
CA GLY A 133 2.41 5.71 -6.63
C GLY A 133 2.78 5.43 -5.17
N ALA A 134 1.81 5.00 -4.38
CA ALA A 134 1.87 4.81 -2.94
C ALA A 134 2.28 6.08 -2.18
N PHE A 135 2.54 6.00 -0.88
CA PHE A 135 3.11 7.11 -0.11
C PHE A 135 4.42 6.73 0.59
N TYR A 136 5.09 5.69 0.07
CA TYR A 136 6.46 5.36 0.44
C TYR A 136 7.43 6.06 -0.49
N LEU A 137 8.58 6.40 0.06
CA LEU A 137 9.68 6.99 -0.67
C LEU A 137 10.97 6.29 -0.24
N MET A 138 11.77 5.90 -1.23
CA MET A 138 13.08 5.32 -0.99
C MET A 138 14.14 6.37 -1.29
N ALA A 139 15.03 6.58 -0.32
CA ALA A 139 16.18 7.48 -0.49
C ALA A 139 17.46 6.79 -0.01
N ALA A 140 18.50 6.85 -0.83
CA ALA A 140 19.83 6.51 -0.38
C ALA A 140 20.46 7.77 0.24
N LEU A 141 20.75 7.69 1.53
CA LEU A 141 21.40 8.76 2.27
C LEU A 141 22.91 8.60 2.24
N PRO A 142 23.70 9.69 2.31
CA PRO A 142 25.17 9.64 2.31
C PRO A 142 25.71 9.24 3.70
N VAL A 143 25.29 8.08 4.18
CA VAL A 143 25.70 7.50 5.47
C VAL A 143 26.30 6.11 5.23
N ASP A 144 27.18 5.68 6.10
CA ASP A 144 27.83 4.38 6.02
C ASP A 144 26.90 3.22 6.43
N ASP A 145 25.96 3.49 7.33
CA ASP A 145 25.07 2.49 7.90
C ASP A 145 23.72 3.15 8.27
N ALA A 146 22.68 2.79 7.55
CA ALA A 146 21.35 3.38 7.71
C ALA A 146 20.73 3.04 9.08
N ASP A 147 20.96 1.82 9.60
CA ASP A 147 20.41 1.39 10.89
C ASP A 147 21.08 2.16 12.05
N LYS A 148 22.39 2.38 11.99
CA LYS A 148 23.08 3.23 12.96
C LYS A 148 22.61 4.67 12.90
N PHE A 149 22.42 5.20 11.69
CA PHE A 149 21.92 6.56 11.51
C PHE A 149 20.49 6.71 12.07
N GLN A 150 19.60 5.77 11.78
CA GLN A 150 18.25 5.77 12.35
C GLN A 150 18.28 5.71 13.87
N LYS A 151 19.12 4.83 14.45
CA LYS A 151 19.28 4.74 15.89
C LYS A 151 19.76 6.06 16.50
N TRP A 152 20.78 6.69 15.90
CA TRP A 152 21.29 7.99 16.34
C TRP A 152 20.20 9.08 16.31
N LEU A 153 19.39 9.13 15.23
CA LEU A 153 18.26 10.06 15.15
C LEU A 153 17.27 9.91 16.29
N LEU A 154 17.07 8.68 16.78
CA LEU A 154 16.09 8.38 17.84
C LEU A 154 16.67 8.52 19.26
N THR A 155 17.98 8.42 19.43
CA THR A 155 18.61 8.39 20.77
C THR A 155 19.43 9.62 21.12
N ASP A 156 20.02 10.26 20.12
CA ASP A 156 21.03 11.30 20.33
C ASP A 156 20.75 12.62 19.60
N PHE A 157 20.03 12.57 18.47
CA PHE A 157 19.69 13.75 17.72
C PHE A 157 18.50 14.49 18.31
N ASP A 158 18.62 15.78 18.40
CA ASP A 158 17.56 16.68 18.87
C ASP A 158 17.62 18.01 18.10
N ASP A 159 16.52 18.34 17.42
CA ASP A 159 16.33 19.65 16.81
C ASP A 159 15.17 20.37 17.52
N ASN A 160 15.46 21.05 18.63
CA ASN A 160 14.48 21.74 19.48
C ASN A 160 13.32 20.84 19.96
N GLY A 161 13.59 19.58 20.25
CA GLY A 161 12.60 18.60 20.69
C GLY A 161 12.04 17.73 19.56
N ASP A 162 12.44 17.98 18.32
CA ASP A 162 11.98 17.23 17.15
C ASP A 162 13.07 16.26 16.63
N THR A 163 12.63 15.13 16.11
CA THR A 163 13.47 14.17 15.39
C THR A 163 12.71 13.53 14.24
N VAL A 164 13.41 12.75 13.42
CA VAL A 164 12.84 12.00 12.28
C VAL A 164 13.03 10.52 12.50
N MET A 165 11.97 9.76 12.22
CA MET A 165 12.00 8.31 12.20
C MET A 165 11.78 7.82 10.77
N PHE A 166 12.68 6.96 10.28
CA PHE A 166 12.50 6.24 9.02
C PHE A 166 11.80 4.89 9.28
N ALA A 167 11.17 4.32 8.23
CA ALA A 167 10.55 3.00 8.26
C ALA A 167 11.42 1.96 7.57
#